data_be7ca250b4c32e98da356dbeb2658b22
#
_entry.id   be7ca250b4c32e98da356dbeb2658b22
#
_cell.length_a   1.000
_cell.length_b   1.000
_cell.length_c   1.000
_cell.angle_alpha   90.00
_cell.angle_beta   90.00
_cell.angle_gamma   90.00
#
_symmetry.space_group_name_H-M   'P 1'
#
loop_
_entity.id
_entity.type
_entity.pdbx_description
1 polymer ?
#
loop_
_entity_poly.entity_id
_entity_poly.type
_entity_poly.pdbx_seq_one_letter_code
_entity_poly.pdbx_strand_id
1 'polypeptide(L)'
;MGLLFTDRDPASISDYFSALSPVDFARAGAAAPRTFTIPPGVVYSTGGAVAPEDDVPVQHSLEPELRRLGMPTRMVSGKVVLGADATGEVAEGAQGYTICREGDVLDSRQTRLLKLFDVCMSEFRVRLVAYWTSSTGLVTELDTGDGMEGVEKVAGDGDEASDE
;
A
#
# COMPACT_ATOMS: atom_id res chain seq x y z
N MET A 1 -6.80 1.83 -17.65
CA MET A 1 -6.28 1.04 -18.78
C MET A 1 -5.35 1.94 -19.58
N GLY A 2 -4.19 1.45 -20.00
CA GLY A 2 -3.19 2.22 -20.76
C GLY A 2 -2.65 1.39 -21.94
N LEU A 3 -1.99 2.06 -22.87
CA LEU A 3 -1.32 1.43 -24.00
C LEU A 3 0.18 1.68 -23.87
N LEU A 4 0.98 0.64 -24.17
CA LEU A 4 2.43 0.72 -24.25
C LEU A 4 2.83 0.41 -25.70
N PHE A 5 3.66 1.28 -26.31
CA PHE A 5 4.25 1.05 -27.62
C PHE A 5 5.74 0.74 -27.44
N THR A 6 6.20 -0.33 -28.06
CA THR A 6 7.58 -0.80 -27.94
C THR A 6 7.99 -1.61 -29.16
N ASP A 7 9.29 -1.61 -29.47
CA ASP A 7 9.89 -2.46 -30.51
C ASP A 7 10.44 -3.78 -29.92
N ARG A 8 10.27 -4.00 -28.60
CA ARG A 8 10.75 -5.22 -27.94
C ARG A 8 9.78 -6.38 -28.17
N ASP A 9 10.33 -7.58 -28.07
CA ASP A 9 9.58 -8.81 -28.12
C ASP A 9 8.54 -8.91 -26.99
N PRO A 10 7.30 -9.36 -27.25
CA PRO A 10 6.24 -9.49 -26.25
C PRO A 10 6.61 -10.33 -25.01
N ALA A 11 7.39 -11.42 -25.23
CA ALA A 11 7.84 -12.27 -24.10
C ALA A 11 8.75 -11.49 -23.16
N SER A 12 9.71 -10.73 -23.69
CA SER A 12 10.62 -9.90 -22.90
C SER A 12 9.88 -8.81 -22.10
N ILE A 13 8.82 -8.26 -22.65
CA ILE A 13 7.98 -7.27 -21.97
C ILE A 13 7.15 -7.93 -20.86
N SER A 14 6.61 -9.12 -21.11
CA SER A 14 5.88 -9.90 -20.10
C SER A 14 6.78 -10.26 -18.90
N ASP A 15 7.99 -10.73 -19.17
CA ASP A 15 8.98 -11.04 -18.12
C ASP A 15 9.36 -9.79 -17.31
N TYR A 16 9.57 -8.66 -17.99
CA TYR A 16 9.89 -7.40 -17.32
C TYR A 16 8.77 -6.96 -16.36
N PHE A 17 7.51 -6.96 -16.80
CA PHE A 17 6.41 -6.53 -15.94
C PHE A 17 6.03 -7.56 -14.87
N SER A 18 6.28 -8.83 -15.08
CA SER A 18 6.11 -9.86 -14.03
C SER A 18 7.14 -9.71 -12.90
N ALA A 19 8.35 -9.28 -13.22
CA ALA A 19 9.39 -8.99 -12.25
C ALA A 19 9.24 -7.61 -11.58
N LEU A 20 8.45 -6.70 -12.19
CA LEU A 20 8.28 -5.33 -11.69
C LEU A 20 7.25 -5.29 -10.57
N SER A 21 7.72 -5.25 -9.33
CA SER A 21 6.88 -5.15 -8.13
C SER A 21 7.45 -4.13 -7.13
N PRO A 22 7.52 -2.83 -7.50
CA PRO A 22 7.98 -1.81 -6.58
C PRO A 22 6.97 -1.64 -5.43
N VAL A 23 7.52 -1.47 -4.22
CA VAL A 23 6.71 -1.17 -3.04
C VAL A 23 6.27 0.29 -3.06
N ASP A 24 5.07 0.57 -2.59
CA ASP A 24 4.47 1.90 -2.55
C ASP A 24 3.65 2.08 -1.26
N PHE A 25 3.28 3.30 -0.98
CA PHE A 25 2.40 3.62 0.13
C PHE A 25 0.96 3.17 -0.16
N ALA A 26 0.34 2.52 0.82
CA ALA A 26 -1.07 2.15 0.71
C ALA A 26 -1.97 3.39 0.60
N ARG A 27 -3.04 3.26 -0.18
CA ARG A 27 -4.08 4.29 -0.34
C ARG A 27 -5.28 3.98 0.54
N ALA A 28 -6.02 5.02 0.90
CA ALA A 28 -7.28 4.83 1.61
C ALA A 28 -8.23 3.93 0.80
N GLY A 29 -8.85 2.98 1.47
CA GLY A 29 -9.66 1.93 0.86
C GLY A 29 -8.91 0.63 0.54
N ALA A 30 -7.58 0.60 0.62
CA ALA A 30 -6.80 -0.63 0.49
C ALA A 30 -6.82 -1.46 1.78
N ALA A 31 -6.79 -2.78 1.66
CA ALA A 31 -6.62 -3.66 2.81
C ALA A 31 -5.16 -3.68 3.28
N ALA A 32 -4.95 -3.63 4.59
CA ALA A 32 -3.63 -3.73 5.18
C ALA A 32 -3.08 -5.16 5.05
N PRO A 33 -1.90 -5.37 4.43
CA PRO A 33 -1.33 -6.72 4.26
C PRO A 33 -0.71 -7.26 5.55
N ARG A 34 -0.51 -6.40 6.56
CA ARG A 34 0.09 -6.76 7.85
C ARG A 34 -0.34 -5.80 8.95
N THR A 35 -0.26 -6.26 10.18
CA THR A 35 -0.43 -5.40 11.36
C THR A 35 0.79 -4.50 11.55
N PHE A 36 0.55 -3.21 11.83
CA PHE A 36 1.62 -2.27 12.18
C PHE A 36 1.30 -1.56 13.50
N THR A 37 2.21 -1.73 14.46
CA THR A 37 2.10 -1.18 15.81
C THR A 37 3.37 -0.44 16.18
N ILE A 38 3.23 0.80 16.62
CA ILE A 38 4.33 1.61 17.14
C ILE A 38 4.51 1.26 18.61
N PRO A 39 5.75 0.92 19.05
CA PRO A 39 6.01 0.60 20.44
C PRO A 39 5.81 1.81 21.36
N PRO A 40 5.52 1.60 22.65
CA PRO A 40 5.47 2.69 23.63
C PRO A 40 6.86 3.25 23.89
N GLY A 41 6.92 4.51 24.33
CA GLY A 41 8.19 5.19 24.58
C GLY A 41 8.51 6.24 23.51
N VAL A 42 9.79 6.49 23.29
CA VAL A 42 10.24 7.45 22.27
C VAL A 42 9.81 6.99 20.89
N VAL A 43 9.16 7.90 20.16
CA VAL A 43 8.70 7.61 18.79
C VAL A 43 9.84 7.88 17.81
N TYR A 44 10.17 6.88 17.02
CA TYR A 44 11.23 6.93 16.00
C TYR A 44 10.65 7.09 14.60
N SER A 45 11.48 7.53 13.66
CA SER A 45 11.06 7.87 12.28
C SER A 45 10.51 6.69 11.49
N THR A 46 10.97 5.47 11.77
CA THR A 46 10.47 4.24 11.13
C THR A 46 9.33 3.57 11.91
N GLY A 47 8.87 4.20 13.02
CA GLY A 47 7.80 3.66 13.86
C GLY A 47 8.17 2.35 14.57
N GLY A 48 9.46 2.08 14.75
CA GLY A 48 9.97 0.87 15.39
C GLY A 48 10.24 -0.29 14.45
N ALA A 49 10.28 -0.04 13.13
CA ALA A 49 10.70 -1.06 12.16
C ALA A 49 12.20 -1.34 12.21
N VAL A 50 12.99 -0.39 12.71
CA VAL A 50 14.44 -0.48 12.91
C VAL A 50 14.74 -0.37 14.42
N ALA A 51 15.86 -0.93 14.85
CA ALA A 51 16.29 -0.84 16.23
C ALA A 51 16.52 0.62 16.67
N PRO A 52 16.21 1.01 17.93
CA PRO A 52 16.32 2.39 18.39
C PRO A 52 17.72 3.02 18.28
N GLU A 53 18.77 2.21 18.28
CA GLU A 53 20.16 2.63 18.10
C GLU A 53 20.48 3.06 16.66
N ASP A 54 19.75 2.52 15.68
CA ASP A 54 19.94 2.77 14.25
C ASP A 54 18.86 3.69 13.66
N ASP A 55 17.88 4.12 14.47
CA ASP A 55 16.77 4.97 14.03
C ASP A 55 16.87 6.38 14.66
N VAL A 56 16.28 7.34 14.00
CA VAL A 56 16.25 8.74 14.42
C VAL A 56 14.92 9.04 15.11
N PRO A 57 14.91 9.69 16.30
CA PRO A 57 13.66 10.14 16.91
C PRO A 57 12.88 11.08 15.97
N VAL A 58 11.57 10.93 15.93
CA VAL A 58 10.68 11.80 15.15
C VAL A 58 10.89 13.26 15.55
N GLN A 59 10.93 14.14 14.54
CA GLN A 59 11.07 15.57 14.77
C GLN A 59 9.90 16.10 15.63
N HIS A 60 10.23 16.94 16.60
CA HIS A 60 9.25 17.53 17.51
C HIS A 60 8.14 18.33 16.79
N SER A 61 8.42 18.88 15.61
CA SER A 61 7.46 19.59 14.76
C SER A 61 6.31 18.72 14.25
N LEU A 62 6.49 17.39 14.20
CA LEU A 62 5.48 16.44 13.76
C LEU A 62 4.51 16.04 14.89
N GLU A 63 4.83 16.30 16.16
CA GLU A 63 3.98 15.91 17.29
C GLU A 63 2.53 16.40 17.17
N PRO A 64 2.25 17.69 16.83
CA PRO A 64 0.88 18.15 16.68
C PRO A 64 0.11 17.43 15.56
N GLU A 65 0.80 17.02 14.49
CA GLU A 65 0.21 16.27 13.39
C GLU A 65 -0.11 14.83 13.84
N LEU A 66 0.81 14.15 14.51
CA LEU A 66 0.61 12.81 15.05
C LEU A 66 -0.59 12.78 16.01
N ARG A 67 -0.70 13.77 16.90
CA ARG A 67 -1.84 13.92 17.81
C ARG A 67 -3.14 14.16 17.06
N ARG A 68 -3.13 15.01 16.02
CA ARG A 68 -4.32 15.25 15.18
C ARG A 68 -4.77 13.99 14.44
N LEU A 69 -3.83 13.12 14.09
CA LEU A 69 -4.11 11.83 13.45
C LEU A 69 -4.54 10.74 14.46
N GLY A 70 -4.64 11.06 15.76
CA GLY A 70 -5.19 10.20 16.79
C GLY A 70 -4.15 9.45 17.61
N MET A 71 -2.85 9.69 17.42
CA MET A 71 -1.82 9.09 18.28
C MET A 71 -1.75 9.84 19.62
N PRO A 72 -1.80 9.14 20.76
CA PRO A 72 -1.66 9.74 22.08
C PRO A 72 -0.20 10.06 22.40
N THR A 73 0.38 11.02 21.69
CA THR A 73 1.76 11.47 21.86
C THR A 73 1.87 12.68 22.76
N ARG A 74 3.02 12.82 23.43
CA ARG A 74 3.40 13.98 24.24
C ARG A 74 4.86 14.36 23.99
N MET A 75 5.17 15.63 24.25
CA MET A 75 6.55 16.12 24.27
C MET A 75 7.14 15.92 25.66
N VAL A 76 8.23 15.15 25.73
CA VAL A 76 9.00 14.93 26.94
C VAL A 76 10.47 15.21 26.65
N SER A 77 11.08 16.18 27.34
CA SER A 77 12.51 16.54 27.17
C SER A 77 12.91 16.74 25.70
N GLY A 78 12.05 17.36 24.89
CA GLY A 78 12.31 17.61 23.46
C GLY A 78 12.11 16.42 22.53
N LYS A 79 11.66 15.28 23.04
CA LYS A 79 11.34 14.08 22.25
C LYS A 79 9.84 13.83 22.22
N VAL A 80 9.36 13.24 21.14
CA VAL A 80 7.98 12.76 21.01
C VAL A 80 7.89 11.40 21.68
N VAL A 81 6.99 11.26 22.64
CA VAL A 81 6.83 10.02 23.43
C VAL A 81 5.38 9.54 23.33
N LEU A 82 5.21 8.24 23.11
CA LEU A 82 3.93 7.54 23.05
C LEU A 82 3.64 6.88 24.40
N GLY A 83 2.41 7.05 24.92
CA GLY A 83 1.98 6.40 26.16
C GLY A 83 2.56 7.00 27.43
N ALA A 84 3.15 8.21 27.34
CA ALA A 84 3.64 8.92 28.54
C ALA A 84 2.45 9.49 29.33
N ASP A 85 2.54 9.39 30.67
CA ASP A 85 1.62 9.98 31.61
C ASP A 85 1.81 11.51 31.77
N ALA A 86 1.15 12.12 32.76
CA ALA A 86 1.26 13.55 33.03
C ALA A 86 2.65 13.97 33.54
N THR A 87 3.44 13.03 34.08
CA THR A 87 4.82 13.24 34.56
C THR A 87 5.86 13.07 33.46
N GLY A 88 5.45 12.52 32.30
CA GLY A 88 6.32 12.25 31.17
C GLY A 88 6.98 10.86 31.23
N GLU A 89 6.58 10.03 32.18
CA GLU A 89 7.04 8.66 32.30
C GLU A 89 6.13 7.72 31.51
N VAL A 90 6.74 6.71 30.88
CA VAL A 90 6.00 5.64 30.19
C VAL A 90 5.67 4.57 31.22
N ALA A 91 4.38 4.32 31.46
CA ALA A 91 3.96 3.34 32.45
C ALA A 91 4.49 1.93 32.10
N GLU A 92 4.90 1.17 33.13
CA GLU A 92 5.18 -0.25 32.96
C GLU A 92 3.94 -0.96 32.38
N GLY A 93 4.11 -1.65 31.22
CA GLY A 93 3.00 -2.28 30.52
C GLY A 93 2.20 -1.35 29.60
N ALA A 94 2.68 -0.12 29.33
CA ALA A 94 2.09 0.73 28.31
C ALA A 94 1.99 0.00 26.98
N GLN A 95 0.80 0.00 26.41
CA GLN A 95 0.60 -0.63 25.10
C GLN A 95 1.05 0.32 23.98
N GLY A 96 1.65 -0.26 22.93
CA GLY A 96 1.94 0.47 21.70
C GLY A 96 0.66 0.94 21.01
N TYR A 97 0.80 1.85 20.06
CA TYR A 97 -0.30 2.32 19.25
C TYR A 97 -0.40 1.52 17.95
N THR A 98 -1.45 0.73 17.78
CA THR A 98 -1.71 -0.01 16.56
C THR A 98 -2.37 0.91 15.53
N ILE A 99 -1.66 1.16 14.43
CA ILE A 99 -2.17 1.99 13.33
C ILE A 99 -3.19 1.18 12.51
N CYS A 100 -2.86 -0.07 12.17
CA CYS A 100 -3.74 -0.98 11.44
C CYS A 100 -3.46 -2.43 11.81
N ARG A 101 -4.47 -3.28 11.63
CA ARG A 101 -4.33 -4.73 11.71
C ARG A 101 -4.40 -5.32 10.32
N GLU A 102 -3.79 -6.49 10.15
CA GLU A 102 -3.92 -7.25 8.91
C GLU A 102 -5.38 -7.45 8.53
N GLY A 103 -5.72 -7.18 7.27
CA GLY A 103 -7.08 -7.23 6.73
C GLY A 103 -7.93 -5.98 6.95
N ASP A 104 -7.51 -5.02 7.78
CA ASP A 104 -8.26 -3.77 7.97
C ASP A 104 -8.28 -2.94 6.68
N VAL A 105 -9.44 -2.37 6.36
CA VAL A 105 -9.54 -1.36 5.28
C VAL A 105 -9.01 -0.04 5.80
N LEU A 106 -7.90 0.42 5.22
CA LEU A 106 -7.18 1.61 5.66
C LEU A 106 -7.98 2.89 5.40
N ASP A 107 -8.11 3.72 6.43
CA ASP A 107 -8.65 5.06 6.31
C ASP A 107 -7.58 6.09 5.93
N SER A 108 -7.99 7.33 5.66
CA SER A 108 -7.08 8.41 5.28
C SER A 108 -6.12 8.82 6.40
N ARG A 109 -6.47 8.62 7.68
CA ARG A 109 -5.61 8.93 8.84
C ARG A 109 -4.54 7.85 8.99
N GLN A 110 -4.93 6.58 8.87
CA GLN A 110 -4.02 5.44 8.93
C GLN A 110 -2.98 5.50 7.80
N THR A 111 -3.42 5.76 6.56
CA THR A 111 -2.49 5.89 5.42
C THR A 111 -1.55 7.07 5.56
N ARG A 112 -2.01 8.18 6.16
CA ARG A 112 -1.15 9.33 6.45
C ARG A 112 -0.12 9.01 7.54
N LEU A 113 -0.51 8.31 8.61
CA LEU A 113 0.42 7.84 9.64
C LEU A 113 1.47 6.89 9.05
N LEU A 114 1.06 5.88 8.28
CA LEU A 114 1.99 4.96 7.62
C LEU A 114 3.00 5.70 6.75
N LYS A 115 2.55 6.72 6.02
CA LYS A 115 3.43 7.56 5.19
C LYS A 115 4.41 8.40 6.03
N LEU A 116 3.99 8.91 7.19
CA LEU A 116 4.87 9.67 8.10
C LEU A 116 5.99 8.80 8.69
N PHE A 117 5.76 7.49 8.84
CA PHE A 117 6.72 6.50 9.32
C PHE A 117 7.44 5.75 8.19
N ASP A 118 7.30 6.20 6.94
CA ASP A 118 7.89 5.58 5.75
C ASP A 118 7.54 4.09 5.57
N VAL A 119 6.33 3.70 5.99
CA VAL A 119 5.85 2.32 5.94
C VAL A 119 5.07 2.08 4.66
N CYS A 120 5.69 1.38 3.71
CA CYS A 120 5.05 0.92 2.49
C CYS A 120 4.25 -0.36 2.76
N MET A 121 2.99 -0.37 2.33
CA MET A 121 2.06 -1.50 2.50
C MET A 121 1.32 -1.84 1.21
N SER A 122 1.79 -1.36 0.08
CA SER A 122 1.24 -1.65 -1.24
C SER A 122 2.35 -2.08 -2.18
N GLU A 123 2.01 -2.90 -3.15
CA GLU A 123 2.88 -3.26 -4.26
C GLU A 123 2.22 -2.76 -5.55
N PHE A 124 3.00 -2.10 -6.39
CA PHE A 124 2.54 -1.71 -7.71
C PHE A 124 2.84 -2.84 -8.69
N ARG A 125 1.79 -3.40 -9.28
CA ARG A 125 1.91 -4.43 -10.32
C ARG A 125 1.22 -3.98 -11.59
N VAL A 126 1.87 -4.20 -12.73
CA VAL A 126 1.29 -3.98 -14.05
C VAL A 126 0.79 -5.31 -14.59
N ARG A 127 -0.50 -5.38 -14.89
CA ARG A 127 -1.11 -6.54 -15.52
C ARG A 127 -1.24 -6.28 -17.01
N LEU A 128 -0.59 -7.09 -17.81
CA LEU A 128 -0.75 -7.09 -19.26
C LEU A 128 -1.98 -7.92 -19.60
N VAL A 129 -2.89 -7.37 -20.41
CA VAL A 129 -4.14 -8.03 -20.80
C VAL A 129 -4.03 -8.62 -22.19
N ALA A 130 -3.46 -7.89 -23.12
CA ALA A 130 -3.29 -8.32 -24.49
C ALA A 130 -2.16 -7.55 -25.16
N TYR A 131 -1.62 -8.07 -26.24
CA TYR A 131 -0.69 -7.36 -27.12
C TYR A 131 -1.10 -7.49 -28.59
N TRP A 132 -0.74 -6.50 -29.36
CA TRP A 132 -0.89 -6.49 -30.81
C TRP A 132 0.48 -6.40 -31.46
N THR A 133 0.68 -7.18 -32.52
CA THR A 133 1.94 -7.20 -33.27
C THR A 133 1.68 -6.68 -34.68
N SER A 134 2.44 -5.67 -35.10
CA SER A 134 2.30 -5.02 -36.42
C SER A 134 2.62 -5.95 -37.59
N SER A 135 3.54 -6.91 -37.41
CA SER A 135 3.96 -7.86 -38.46
C SER A 135 2.87 -8.86 -38.85
N THR A 136 2.04 -9.27 -37.88
CA THR A 136 0.97 -10.25 -38.08
C THR A 136 -0.43 -9.60 -38.14
N GLY A 137 -0.57 -8.38 -37.60
CA GLY A 137 -1.85 -7.70 -37.47
C GLY A 137 -2.80 -8.32 -36.43
N LEU A 138 -2.31 -9.32 -35.66
CA LEU A 138 -3.12 -10.09 -34.73
C LEU A 138 -3.03 -9.52 -33.32
N VAL A 139 -4.15 -9.63 -32.58
CA VAL A 139 -4.22 -9.38 -31.15
C VAL A 139 -4.14 -10.72 -30.43
N THR A 140 -3.22 -10.83 -29.49
CA THR A 140 -3.06 -12.00 -28.61
C THR A 140 -3.45 -11.60 -27.20
N GLU A 141 -4.47 -12.26 -26.66
CA GLU A 141 -4.85 -12.11 -25.24
C GLU A 141 -3.90 -12.92 -24.37
N LEU A 142 -3.44 -12.32 -23.27
CA LEU A 142 -2.62 -12.97 -22.28
C LEU A 142 -3.54 -13.54 -21.20
N ASP A 143 -3.39 -14.84 -20.93
CA ASP A 143 -4.11 -15.50 -19.84
C ASP A 143 -3.53 -14.99 -18.51
N THR A 144 -4.23 -14.06 -17.90
CA THR A 144 -3.88 -13.54 -16.56
C THR A 144 -4.46 -14.50 -15.53
N GLY A 145 -3.73 -15.55 -15.20
CA GLY A 145 -4.12 -16.60 -14.27
C GLY A 145 -4.32 -16.15 -12.81
N ASP A 146 -5.01 -15.04 -12.61
CA ASP A 146 -5.47 -14.61 -11.29
C ASP A 146 -7.00 -14.45 -11.34
N GLY A 147 -7.68 -15.44 -10.76
CA GLY A 147 -9.13 -15.52 -10.68
C GLY A 147 -9.73 -14.32 -9.96
N MET A 148 -10.15 -13.29 -10.69
CA MET A 148 -11.26 -12.47 -10.27
C MET A 148 -12.54 -13.08 -10.86
N GLU A 149 -13.25 -13.83 -10.05
CA GLU A 149 -14.67 -14.14 -10.27
C GLU A 149 -15.43 -12.84 -10.47
N GLY A 150 -16.14 -12.76 -11.58
CA GLY A 150 -17.23 -11.81 -11.79
C GLY A 150 -16.99 -10.73 -12.83
N VAL A 151 -16.83 -11.10 -14.12
CA VAL A 151 -17.42 -10.33 -15.22
C VAL A 151 -18.12 -11.31 -16.15
N GLU A 152 -19.43 -11.34 -16.02
CA GLU A 152 -20.37 -12.02 -16.91
C GLU A 152 -20.08 -11.66 -18.37
N LYS A 153 -19.77 -12.67 -19.19
CA LYS A 153 -19.76 -12.53 -20.64
C LYS A 153 -21.19 -12.28 -21.09
N VAL A 154 -21.48 -11.06 -21.46
CA VAL A 154 -22.67 -10.79 -22.28
C VAL A 154 -22.38 -11.36 -23.66
N ALA A 155 -22.94 -12.54 -23.92
CA ALA A 155 -23.01 -13.11 -25.25
C ALA A 155 -23.89 -12.20 -26.11
N GLY A 156 -23.32 -11.60 -27.16
CA GLY A 156 -24.06 -10.94 -28.20
C GLY A 156 -24.89 -11.97 -28.92
N ASP A 157 -26.20 -11.86 -28.75
CA ASP A 157 -27.22 -12.61 -29.50
C ASP A 157 -27.20 -12.13 -30.94
N GLY A 158 -26.80 -13.00 -31.84
CA GLY A 158 -26.84 -12.77 -33.27
C GLY A 158 -28.26 -12.92 -33.76
N ASP A 159 -28.85 -11.82 -34.17
CA ASP A 159 -30.16 -11.77 -34.89
C ASP A 159 -29.95 -12.34 -36.29
N GLU A 160 -30.32 -13.59 -36.49
CA GLU A 160 -30.55 -14.15 -37.81
C GLU A 160 -31.96 -13.77 -38.29
N ALA A 161 -32.00 -12.78 -39.15
CA ALA A 161 -33.16 -12.52 -39.98
C ALA A 161 -33.25 -13.58 -41.08
N SER A 162 -34.16 -14.51 -40.99
CA SER A 162 -34.58 -15.34 -42.11
C SER A 162 -35.80 -14.71 -42.75
N ASP A 163 -35.57 -14.37 -44.00
CA ASP A 163 -36.53 -13.93 -45.01
C ASP A 163 -37.37 -15.12 -45.52
N GLU A 164 -38.71 -14.97 -45.49
CA GLU A 164 -39.65 -15.61 -46.47
C GLU A 164 -40.92 -14.78 -46.60
#